data_6d2791804f55da66a768a8ab7173bbd1
#
_entry.id   6d2791804f55da66a768a8ab7173bbd1
#
_cell.length_a   1.000
_cell.length_b   1.000
_cell.length_c   1.000
_cell.angle_alpha   90.00
_cell.angle_beta   90.00
_cell.angle_gamma   90.00
#
_symmetry.space_group_name_H-M   'P 1'
#
loop_
_entity.id
_entity.type
_entity.pdbx_description
1 polymer ?
#
loop_
_entity_poly.entity_id
_entity_poly.type
_entity_poly.pdbx_seq_one_letter_code
_entity_poly.pdbx_strand_id
1 'polypeptide(L)'
;MRNFAFPVRMHIRRAADFERVYAAGRAAQDALVRTVVAPNGLRHTRIGLSVGRKYGNAVQRNRFKRLAREAFRLTRTQLPKGFDVVVIPRKPVKSVGKAPNPTPPTLVGVTESLVKLVNEAARRFPSQQREKTL
;
A
#
# COMPACT_ATOMS: atom_id res chain seq x y z
N MET A 1 -0.35 25.27 3.53
CA MET A 1 -0.60 24.71 3.49
C MET A 1 -0.87 23.61 4.03
N ARG A 2 -1.39 23.32 4.73
CA ARG A 2 -1.72 22.32 5.33
C ARG A 2 -2.45 21.43 4.56
N ASN A 3 -2.66 21.64 3.44
CA ASN A 3 -3.37 20.80 2.54
C ASN A 3 -2.77 19.47 2.33
N PHE A 4 -1.54 19.27 2.75
CA PHE A 4 -0.88 18.01 2.60
C PHE A 4 -1.03 17.13 3.82
N ALA A 5 -1.82 17.53 4.79
CA ALA A 5 -2.08 16.68 5.92
C ALA A 5 -2.68 15.37 5.45
N PHE A 6 -2.38 14.29 6.15
CA PHE A 6 -2.90 12.98 5.82
C PHE A 6 -4.09 12.71 6.75
N PRO A 7 -5.31 12.94 6.29
CA PRO A 7 -6.48 12.85 7.16
C PRO A 7 -6.67 11.47 7.73
N VAL A 8 -7.19 11.42 8.94
CA VAL A 8 -7.47 10.16 9.62
C VAL A 8 -8.40 9.28 8.79
N ARG A 9 -9.36 9.86 8.09
CA ARG A 9 -10.32 9.09 7.30
C ARG A 9 -9.67 8.31 6.16
N MET A 10 -8.43 8.62 5.82
CA MET A 10 -7.73 7.91 4.77
C MET A 10 -6.87 6.76 5.28
N HIS A 11 -6.94 6.48 6.57
CA HIS A 11 -6.22 5.37 7.16
C HIS A 11 -7.15 4.21 7.48
N ILE A 12 -6.73 3.02 7.18
CA ILE A 12 -7.42 1.83 7.65
C ILE A 12 -6.90 1.59 9.06
N ARG A 13 -7.80 1.51 10.04
CA ARG A 13 -7.41 1.42 11.43
C ARG A 13 -7.98 0.22 12.17
N ARG A 14 -9.09 -0.32 11.71
CA ARG A 14 -9.76 -1.39 12.41
C ARG A 14 -9.30 -2.75 11.91
N ALA A 15 -9.12 -3.67 12.85
CA ALA A 15 -8.75 -5.03 12.48
C ALA A 15 -9.75 -5.65 11.51
N ALA A 16 -11.03 -5.36 11.71
CA ALA A 16 -12.06 -5.91 10.82
C ALA A 16 -11.87 -5.44 9.37
N ASP A 17 -11.43 -4.20 9.18
CA ASP A 17 -11.19 -3.70 7.82
C ASP A 17 -10.01 -4.42 7.17
N PHE A 18 -8.94 -4.65 7.94
CA PHE A 18 -7.81 -5.40 7.42
C PHE A 18 -8.24 -6.83 7.03
N GLU A 19 -9.02 -7.47 7.89
CA GLU A 19 -9.48 -8.83 7.61
C GLU A 19 -10.35 -8.88 6.37
N ARG A 20 -11.22 -7.89 6.19
CA ARG A 20 -12.08 -7.82 5.02
C ARG A 20 -11.23 -7.69 3.74
N VAL A 21 -10.22 -6.84 3.78
CA VAL A 21 -9.36 -6.66 2.62
C VAL A 21 -8.62 -7.94 2.30
N TYR A 22 -8.09 -8.62 3.31
CA TYR A 22 -7.39 -9.87 3.06
C TYR A 22 -8.32 -10.94 2.50
N ALA A 23 -9.56 -10.99 2.98
CA ALA A 23 -10.50 -12.03 2.56
C ALA A 23 -11.04 -11.77 1.15
N ALA A 24 -11.35 -10.53 0.82
CA ALA A 24 -12.03 -10.21 -0.43
C ALA A 24 -11.12 -9.55 -1.46
N GLY A 25 -9.90 -9.21 -1.08
CA GLY A 25 -9.04 -8.41 -1.93
C GLY A 25 -8.31 -9.17 -3.01
N ARG A 26 -7.69 -8.42 -3.88
CA ARG A 26 -6.79 -8.95 -4.90
C ARG A 26 -5.40 -8.44 -4.61
N ALA A 27 -4.43 -9.30 -4.76
CA ALA A 27 -3.05 -8.97 -4.43
C ALA A 27 -2.23 -8.75 -5.68
N ALA A 28 -1.29 -7.84 -5.58
CA ALA A 28 -0.27 -7.65 -6.59
C ALA A 28 1.02 -7.32 -5.86
N GLN A 29 2.14 -7.77 -6.35
CA GLN A 29 3.40 -7.57 -5.65
C GLN A 29 4.56 -7.44 -6.62
N ASP A 30 5.59 -6.78 -6.13
CA ASP A 30 6.87 -6.75 -6.82
C ASP A 30 7.95 -7.07 -5.79
N ALA A 31 9.20 -6.80 -6.11
CA ALA A 31 10.28 -7.13 -5.19
C ALA A 31 10.24 -6.29 -3.91
N LEU A 32 9.59 -5.15 -3.96
CA LEU A 32 9.63 -4.19 -2.87
C LEU A 32 8.46 -4.31 -1.91
N VAL A 33 7.26 -4.44 -2.43
CA VAL A 33 6.05 -4.48 -1.60
C VAL A 33 5.02 -5.43 -2.18
N ARG A 34 4.10 -5.84 -1.32
CA ARG A 34 2.91 -6.54 -1.72
C ARG A 34 1.73 -5.65 -1.36
N THR A 35 0.78 -5.53 -2.24
CA THR A 35 -0.45 -4.78 -1.96
C THR A 35 -1.64 -5.71 -2.05
N VAL A 36 -2.61 -5.49 -1.18
CA VAL A 36 -3.89 -6.19 -1.26
C VAL A 36 -4.96 -5.11 -1.32
N VAL A 37 -5.80 -5.17 -2.33
CA VAL A 37 -6.73 -4.10 -2.66
C VAL A 37 -8.15 -4.65 -2.71
N ALA A 38 -9.09 -3.96 -2.07
CA ALA A 38 -10.50 -4.36 -2.10
C ALA A 38 -11.38 -3.12 -2.16
N PRO A 39 -12.53 -3.19 -2.83
CA PRO A 39 -13.46 -2.05 -2.83
C PRO A 39 -13.95 -1.76 -1.42
N ASN A 40 -14.12 -0.48 -1.10
CA ASN A 40 -14.53 -0.10 0.26
C ASN A 40 -15.90 0.59 0.32
N GLY A 41 -16.52 0.85 -0.82
CA GLY A 41 -17.83 1.52 -0.82
C GLY A 41 -17.77 3.00 -0.52
N LEU A 42 -16.58 3.55 -0.37
CA LEU A 42 -16.40 4.96 -0.08
C LEU A 42 -16.02 5.72 -1.34
N ARG A 43 -16.02 7.03 -1.24
CA ARG A 43 -15.61 7.86 -2.38
C ARG A 43 -14.12 8.11 -2.43
N HIS A 44 -13.40 7.65 -1.43
CA HIS A 44 -11.96 7.83 -1.38
C HIS A 44 -11.28 6.52 -1.06
N THR A 45 -10.01 6.43 -1.38
CA THR A 45 -9.20 5.25 -1.12
C THR A 45 -8.48 5.44 0.20
N ARG A 46 -8.41 4.36 0.97
CA ARG A 46 -7.72 4.39 2.26
C ARG A 46 -6.53 3.46 2.21
N ILE A 47 -5.52 3.76 3.02
CA ILE A 47 -4.32 2.95 3.10
C ILE A 47 -4.18 2.37 4.49
N GLY A 48 -3.78 1.11 4.56
CA GLY A 48 -3.39 0.45 5.78
C GLY A 48 -2.01 -0.14 5.61
N LEU A 49 -1.24 -0.18 6.68
CA LEU A 49 0.11 -0.69 6.63
C LEU A 49 0.22 -1.90 7.54
N SER A 50 0.77 -2.97 7.00
CA SER A 50 0.99 -4.18 7.76
C SER A 50 2.47 -4.50 7.72
N VAL A 51 3.19 -4.13 8.78
CA VAL A 51 4.64 -4.28 8.82
C VAL A 51 4.98 -5.16 10.01
N GLY A 52 5.30 -6.43 9.72
CA GLY A 52 5.56 -7.40 10.75
C GLY A 52 6.97 -7.31 11.31
N ARG A 53 7.19 -7.96 12.44
CA ARG A 53 8.47 -7.93 13.12
C ARG A 53 9.59 -8.55 12.29
N LYS A 54 9.23 -9.47 11.41
CA LYS A 54 10.24 -10.11 10.56
C LYS A 54 10.85 -9.17 9.53
N TYR A 55 10.17 -8.06 9.25
CA TYR A 55 10.70 -7.10 8.30
C TYR A 55 11.97 -6.45 8.83
N GLY A 56 12.00 -6.13 10.11
CA GLY A 56 13.16 -5.49 10.70
C GLY A 56 12.84 -4.98 12.08
N ASN A 57 13.76 -4.20 12.65
CA ASN A 57 13.57 -3.63 13.97
C ASN A 57 12.57 -2.46 13.92
N ALA A 58 12.30 -1.87 15.09
CA ALA A 58 11.28 -0.83 15.19
C ALA A 58 11.63 0.39 14.32
N VAL A 59 12.90 0.74 14.25
CA VAL A 59 13.34 1.89 13.44
C VAL A 59 13.05 1.63 11.97
N GLN A 60 13.41 0.42 11.50
CA GLN A 60 13.19 0.06 10.10
C GLN A 60 11.71 -0.02 9.76
N ARG A 61 10.91 -0.58 10.66
CA ARG A 61 9.47 -0.68 10.44
C ARG A 61 8.83 0.71 10.39
N ASN A 62 9.21 1.59 11.30
CA ASN A 62 8.66 2.94 11.32
C ASN A 62 9.08 3.73 10.08
N ARG A 63 10.31 3.53 9.63
CA ARG A 63 10.78 4.19 8.43
C ARG A 63 9.94 3.77 7.22
N PHE A 64 9.68 2.48 7.10
CA PHE A 64 8.84 2.02 6.00
C PHE A 64 7.44 2.62 6.06
N LYS A 65 6.87 2.66 7.27
CA LYS A 65 5.52 3.22 7.42
C LYS A 65 5.47 4.67 6.97
N ARG A 66 6.50 5.45 7.32
CA ARG A 66 6.54 6.84 6.90
C ARG A 66 6.66 6.96 5.40
N LEU A 67 7.51 6.13 4.79
CA LEU A 67 7.68 6.14 3.35
C LEU A 67 6.38 5.80 2.64
N ALA A 68 5.69 4.78 3.12
CA ALA A 68 4.46 4.35 2.48
C ALA A 68 3.36 5.41 2.60
N ARG A 69 3.26 6.05 3.75
CA ARG A 69 2.27 7.13 3.92
C ARG A 69 2.57 8.30 3.02
N GLU A 70 3.84 8.66 2.91
CA GLU A 70 4.23 9.77 2.05
C GLU A 70 4.01 9.42 0.59
N ALA A 71 4.34 8.20 0.19
CA ALA A 71 4.11 7.75 -1.17
C ALA A 71 2.61 7.78 -1.51
N PHE A 72 1.78 7.34 -0.57
CA PHE A 72 0.34 7.37 -0.78
C PHE A 72 -0.15 8.82 -0.91
N ARG A 73 0.31 9.70 -0.04
CA ARG A 73 -0.10 11.11 -0.08
C ARG A 73 0.24 11.74 -1.43
N LEU A 74 1.41 11.43 -1.94
CA LEU A 74 1.87 12.02 -3.20
C LEU A 74 1.16 11.46 -4.42
N THR A 75 0.67 10.23 -4.34
CA THR A 75 0.13 9.55 -5.52
C THR A 75 -1.35 9.29 -5.47
N ARG A 76 -2.04 9.71 -4.41
CA ARG A 76 -3.44 9.31 -4.27
C ARG A 76 -4.33 9.73 -5.43
N THR A 77 -3.98 10.82 -6.13
CA THR A 77 -4.76 11.23 -7.30
C THR A 77 -4.51 10.33 -8.50
N GLN A 78 -3.46 9.53 -8.46
CA GLN A 78 -3.15 8.59 -9.53
C GLN A 78 -3.67 7.19 -9.22
N LEU A 79 -4.26 7.00 -8.04
CA LEU A 79 -4.78 5.72 -7.64
C LEU A 79 -6.29 5.69 -7.87
N PRO A 80 -6.85 4.50 -8.14
CA PRO A 80 -8.31 4.41 -8.29
C PRO A 80 -8.98 4.74 -6.97
N LYS A 81 -10.15 5.35 -7.02
CA LYS A 81 -10.89 5.74 -5.84
C LYS A 81 -11.80 4.62 -5.37
N GLY A 82 -12.10 4.62 -4.09
CA GLY A 82 -13.06 3.67 -3.55
C GLY A 82 -12.49 2.32 -3.18
N PHE A 83 -11.20 2.27 -2.91
CA PHE A 83 -10.55 1.02 -2.51
C PHE A 83 -9.85 1.16 -1.18
N ASP A 84 -9.77 0.05 -0.45
CA ASP A 84 -8.88 -0.04 0.69
C ASP A 84 -7.64 -0.77 0.21
N VAL A 85 -6.48 -0.20 0.50
CA VAL A 85 -5.20 -0.73 0.06
C VAL A 85 -4.38 -1.08 1.30
N VAL A 86 -4.00 -2.33 1.44
CA VAL A 86 -3.07 -2.73 2.50
C VAL A 86 -1.71 -2.93 1.87
N VAL A 87 -0.71 -2.26 2.41
CA VAL A 87 0.66 -2.31 1.89
C VAL A 87 1.52 -3.08 2.88
N ILE A 88 2.21 -4.09 2.36
CA ILE A 88 3.05 -4.97 3.16
C ILE A 88 4.45 -4.93 2.55
N PRO A 89 5.46 -4.50 3.29
CA PRO A 89 6.81 -4.49 2.73
C PRO A 89 7.32 -5.91 2.59
N ARG A 90 8.08 -6.15 1.55
CA ARG A 90 8.68 -7.45 1.35
C ARG A 90 10.14 -7.38 1.78
N LYS A 91 10.55 -8.38 2.53
CA LYS A 91 11.95 -8.47 2.90
C LYS A 91 12.71 -8.90 1.67
N PRO A 92 13.81 -8.22 1.32
CA PRO A 92 14.56 -8.61 0.14
C PRO A 92 15.01 -10.06 0.24
N VAL A 93 14.91 -10.78 -0.85
CA VAL A 93 15.39 -12.14 -0.90
C VAL A 93 16.91 -12.10 -0.87
N LYS A 94 17.51 -12.90 0.00
CA LYS A 94 18.96 -12.96 0.04
C LYS A 94 19.47 -13.62 -1.23
N SER A 95 20.29 -12.88 -1.96
CA SER A 95 20.93 -13.44 -3.14
C SER A 95 22.22 -14.07 -2.69
N VAL A 96 22.39 -15.33 -3.00
CA VAL A 96 23.59 -16.05 -2.63
C VAL A 96 24.80 -15.37 -3.26
N GLY A 97 25.75 -15.00 -2.42
CA GLY A 97 26.99 -14.40 -2.89
C GLY A 97 26.87 -13.01 -3.46
N LYS A 98 25.77 -12.35 -3.20
CA LYS A 98 25.59 -10.99 -3.73
C LYS A 98 25.72 -9.96 -2.62
N ALA A 99 25.17 -8.78 -2.83
CA ALA A 99 25.35 -7.68 -1.91
C ALA A 99 25.11 -8.10 -0.46
N PRO A 100 26.00 -7.72 0.44
CA PRO A 100 25.87 -8.10 1.83
C PRO A 100 24.66 -7.45 2.50
N ASN A 101 24.28 -6.25 2.07
CA ASN A 101 23.16 -5.54 2.66
C ASN A 101 22.18 -5.15 1.58
N PRO A 102 20.90 -5.51 1.77
CA PRO A 102 19.89 -5.07 0.81
C PRO A 102 19.76 -3.55 0.86
N THR A 103 19.47 -2.97 -0.30
CA THR A 103 19.25 -1.55 -0.38
C THR A 103 17.91 -1.20 0.29
N PRO A 104 17.89 -0.23 1.20
CA PRO A 104 16.62 0.16 1.81
C PRO A 104 15.66 0.72 0.76
N PRO A 105 14.37 0.58 0.97
CA PRO A 105 13.41 1.15 0.03
C PRO A 105 13.50 2.67 0.04
N THR A 106 13.25 3.27 -1.11
CA THR A 106 13.27 4.72 -1.27
C THR A 106 11.87 5.22 -1.52
N LEU A 107 11.67 6.51 -1.33
CA LEU A 107 10.38 7.10 -1.59
C LEU A 107 9.98 6.92 -3.05
N VAL A 108 10.91 7.14 -3.98
CA VAL A 108 10.61 6.96 -5.39
C VAL A 108 10.21 5.53 -5.69
N GLY A 109 10.96 4.57 -5.15
CA GLY A 109 10.64 3.16 -5.39
C GLY A 109 9.28 2.77 -4.86
N VAL A 110 8.95 3.19 -3.64
CA VAL A 110 7.65 2.84 -3.05
C VAL A 110 6.53 3.54 -3.81
N THR A 111 6.75 4.78 -4.23
CA THR A 111 5.76 5.52 -5.00
C THR A 111 5.44 4.81 -6.31
N GLU A 112 6.47 4.40 -7.04
CA GLU A 112 6.27 3.69 -8.30
C GLU A 112 5.57 2.36 -8.10
N SER A 113 5.97 1.63 -7.06
CA SER A 113 5.34 0.36 -6.75
C SER A 113 3.86 0.53 -6.42
N LEU A 114 3.52 1.53 -5.61
CA LEU A 114 2.13 1.75 -5.24
C LEU A 114 1.26 2.01 -6.47
N VAL A 115 1.68 2.93 -7.33
CA VAL A 115 0.87 3.27 -8.50
C VAL A 115 0.68 2.04 -9.38
N LYS A 116 1.77 1.33 -9.65
CA LYS A 116 1.71 0.17 -10.52
C LYS A 116 0.85 -0.95 -9.93
N LEU A 117 1.10 -1.30 -8.68
CA LEU A 117 0.47 -2.48 -8.09
C LEU A 117 -0.99 -2.24 -7.72
N VAL A 118 -1.30 -1.05 -7.21
CA VAL A 118 -2.69 -0.76 -6.85
C VAL A 118 -3.56 -0.72 -8.10
N ASN A 119 -3.07 -0.10 -9.16
CA ASN A 119 -3.84 -0.07 -10.41
C ASN A 119 -3.99 -1.47 -11.00
N GLU A 120 -2.93 -2.26 -10.92
CA GLU A 120 -3.00 -3.64 -11.42
C GLU A 120 -4.03 -4.46 -10.66
N ALA A 121 -4.01 -4.39 -9.33
CA ALA A 121 -4.95 -5.15 -8.52
C ALA A 121 -6.38 -4.66 -8.71
N ALA A 122 -6.56 -3.35 -8.81
CA ALA A 122 -7.90 -2.78 -8.95
C ALA A 122 -8.56 -3.20 -10.26
N ARG A 123 -7.77 -3.44 -11.30
CA ARG A 123 -8.34 -3.86 -12.58
C ARG A 123 -8.99 -5.22 -12.52
N ARG A 124 -8.71 -6.01 -11.50
CA ARG A 124 -9.30 -7.33 -11.35
C ARG A 124 -10.71 -7.28 -10.80
N PHE A 125 -11.20 -6.10 -10.45
CA PHE A 125 -12.56 -5.92 -9.99
C PHE A 125 -13.42 -5.42 -11.14
N PRO A 126 -14.74 -5.71 -11.11
CA PRO A 126 -15.63 -5.26 -12.16
C PRO A 126 -15.65 -3.75 -12.32
N SER A 127 -15.82 -3.27 -13.52
CA SER A 127 -15.85 -1.84 -13.80
C SER A 127 -16.89 -1.11 -12.98
N GLN A 128 -18.03 -1.74 -12.74
CA GLN A 128 -19.08 -1.11 -11.96
C GLN A 128 -18.60 -0.70 -10.58
N GLN A 129 -17.76 -1.51 -9.97
CA GLN A 129 -17.27 -1.18 -8.65
C GLN A 129 -16.28 -0.05 -8.69
N ARG A 130 -15.48 0.01 -9.75
CA ARG A 130 -14.52 1.09 -9.88
C ARG A 130 -15.16 2.42 -10.22
N GLU A 131 -16.30 2.36 -10.90
CA GLU A 131 -16.97 3.56 -11.37
C GLU A 131 -18.14 3.99 -10.54
N LYS A 132 -18.34 3.38 -9.39
CA LYS A 132 -19.44 3.73 -8.57
C LYS A 132 -19.45 5.17 -8.11
N THR A 133 -18.33 5.81 -8.16
CA THR A 133 -18.22 7.17 -7.71
C THR A 133 -18.54 8.19 -8.77
N LEU A 134 -18.89 7.77 -9.93
CA LEU A 134 -19.24 8.69 -11.01
C LEU A 134 -20.59 9.39 -10.79
#